data_7300147e60ee1b5632cc8f758ff62cdb
#
_entry.id   7300147e60ee1b5632cc8f758ff62cdb
#
_cell.length_a   1.000
_cell.length_b   1.000
_cell.length_c   1.000
_cell.angle_alpha   90.00
_cell.angle_beta   90.00
_cell.angle_gamma   90.00
#
_symmetry.space_group_name_H-M   'P 1'
#
loop_
_entity.id
_entity.type
_entity.pdbx_description
1 polymer ?
#
loop_
_entity_poly.entity_id
_entity_poly.type
_entity_poly.pdbx_seq_one_letter_code
_entity_poly.pdbx_strand_id
1 'polypeptide(L)'
;MKRILTSQEMANCDKYAIEEMGVPSLVLMERAALAVTDLIKSHFDKKSLICALCGPGNNGGDGVAIARILHLQGYNVFIHMLGDESKYSHQLKEEIRIANKYNVPFNIDINSIAAADLVIDAIFGIGLSRDVSGTYFDAIQLINENSCNVVSVDIPSGYDSEHF
;
A
#
# COMPACT_ATOMS: atom_id res chain seq x y z
N MET A 1 16.74 -23.46 1.45
CA MET A 1 17.24 -22.14 1.05
C MET A 1 16.08 -21.41 0.40
N LYS A 2 15.63 -20.25 0.92
CA LYS A 2 14.61 -19.46 0.22
C LYS A 2 15.26 -18.80 -0.99
N ARG A 3 14.71 -18.99 -2.18
CA ARG A 3 15.18 -18.33 -3.39
C ARG A 3 14.66 -16.89 -3.40
N ILE A 4 15.52 -15.93 -3.63
CA ILE A 4 15.14 -14.52 -3.85
C ILE A 4 14.90 -14.38 -5.34
N LEU A 5 13.75 -13.81 -5.72
CA LEU A 5 13.38 -13.54 -7.10
C LEU A 5 13.71 -12.09 -7.45
N THR A 6 14.05 -11.84 -8.70
CA THR A 6 14.12 -10.49 -9.26
C THR A 6 12.70 -9.93 -9.45
N SER A 7 12.59 -8.61 -9.61
CA SER A 7 11.31 -7.94 -9.89
C SER A 7 10.61 -8.53 -11.11
N GLN A 8 11.36 -8.83 -12.17
CA GLN A 8 10.84 -9.46 -13.39
C GLN A 8 10.36 -10.89 -13.17
N GLU A 9 11.10 -11.69 -12.39
CA GLU A 9 10.67 -13.06 -12.06
C GLU A 9 9.38 -13.04 -11.23
N MET A 10 9.24 -12.11 -10.27
CA MET A 10 8.03 -11.96 -9.48
C MET A 10 6.83 -11.54 -10.35
N ALA A 11 6.99 -10.53 -11.20
CA ALA A 11 5.95 -10.13 -12.15
C ALA A 11 5.50 -11.28 -13.07
N ASN A 12 6.44 -12.11 -13.52
CA ASN A 12 6.12 -13.30 -14.32
C ASN A 12 5.34 -14.35 -13.51
N CYS A 13 5.65 -14.52 -12.22
CA CYS A 13 4.89 -15.42 -11.34
C CYS A 13 3.44 -14.95 -11.16
N ASP A 14 3.24 -13.65 -10.93
CA ASP A 14 1.90 -13.07 -10.79
C ASP A 14 1.11 -13.22 -12.09
N LYS A 15 1.74 -12.89 -13.21
CA LYS A 15 1.15 -13.06 -14.55
C LYS A 15 0.71 -14.51 -14.79
N TYR A 16 1.59 -15.47 -14.51
CA TYR A 16 1.28 -16.89 -14.66
C TYR A 16 0.10 -17.31 -13.76
N ALA A 17 0.09 -16.86 -12.50
CA ALA A 17 -1.01 -17.16 -11.58
C ALA A 17 -2.35 -16.62 -12.08
N ILE A 18 -2.35 -15.43 -12.70
CA ILE A 18 -3.57 -14.77 -13.18
C ILE A 18 -4.01 -15.35 -14.52
N GLU A 19 -3.12 -15.41 -15.51
CA GLU A 19 -3.46 -15.74 -16.91
C GLU A 19 -3.58 -17.25 -17.15
N GLU A 20 -2.69 -18.06 -16.56
CA GLU A 20 -2.65 -19.50 -16.80
C GLU A 20 -3.40 -20.29 -15.73
N MET A 21 -3.25 -19.91 -14.46
CA MET A 21 -3.91 -20.61 -13.35
C MET A 21 -5.30 -20.08 -13.03
N GLY A 22 -5.69 -18.93 -13.62
CA GLY A 22 -7.02 -18.33 -13.45
C GLY A 22 -7.28 -17.73 -12.07
N VAL A 23 -6.24 -17.42 -11.29
CA VAL A 23 -6.40 -16.79 -9.97
C VAL A 23 -6.72 -15.30 -10.17
N PRO A 24 -7.88 -14.80 -9.72
CA PRO A 24 -8.18 -13.37 -9.83
C PRO A 24 -7.12 -12.51 -9.14
N SER A 25 -6.69 -11.42 -9.77
CA SER A 25 -5.66 -10.52 -9.21
C SER A 25 -6.02 -9.98 -7.82
N LEU A 26 -7.30 -9.70 -7.55
CA LEU A 26 -7.77 -9.30 -6.23
C LEU A 26 -7.56 -10.38 -5.15
N VAL A 27 -7.55 -11.66 -5.51
CA VAL A 27 -7.24 -12.74 -4.55
C VAL A 27 -5.75 -12.71 -4.17
N LEU A 28 -4.86 -12.43 -5.11
CA LEU A 28 -3.43 -12.26 -4.82
C LEU A 28 -3.21 -11.03 -3.93
N MET A 29 -3.84 -9.90 -4.26
CA MET A 29 -3.82 -8.66 -3.48
C MET A 29 -4.32 -8.87 -2.05
N GLU A 30 -5.47 -9.55 -1.87
CA GLU A 30 -6.01 -9.86 -0.54
C GLU A 30 -5.04 -10.70 0.29
N ARG A 31 -4.39 -11.70 -0.32
CA ARG A 31 -3.40 -12.53 0.38
C ARG A 31 -2.14 -11.75 0.80
N ALA A 32 -1.65 -10.85 -0.06
CA ALA A 32 -0.55 -9.96 0.27
C ALA A 32 -0.94 -9.02 1.41
N ALA A 33 -2.12 -8.40 1.32
CA ALA A 33 -2.65 -7.53 2.36
C ALA A 33 -2.82 -8.22 3.71
N LEU A 34 -3.29 -9.46 3.75
CA LEU A 34 -3.39 -10.26 4.97
C LEU A 34 -2.02 -10.47 5.63
N ALA A 35 -0.99 -10.80 4.86
CA ALA A 35 0.35 -11.03 5.38
C ALA A 35 0.94 -9.75 6.02
N VAL A 36 0.77 -8.59 5.37
CA VAL A 36 1.20 -7.30 5.93
C VAL A 36 0.37 -6.93 7.17
N THR A 37 -0.94 -7.18 7.13
CA THR A 37 -1.82 -6.95 8.29
C THR A 37 -1.38 -7.78 9.50
N ASP A 38 -1.02 -9.04 9.32
CA ASP A 38 -0.54 -9.89 10.42
C ASP A 38 0.79 -9.39 10.99
N LEU A 39 1.70 -8.87 10.15
CA LEU A 39 2.91 -8.21 10.59
C LEU A 39 2.59 -6.98 11.46
N ILE A 40 1.71 -6.08 10.98
CA ILE A 40 1.32 -4.87 11.71
C ILE A 40 0.71 -5.24 13.07
N LYS A 41 -0.18 -6.20 13.13
CA LYS A 41 -0.83 -6.67 14.37
C LYS A 41 0.14 -7.23 15.40
N SER A 42 1.28 -7.73 14.95
CA SER A 42 2.31 -8.25 15.88
C SER A 42 3.13 -7.14 16.55
N HIS A 43 3.06 -5.90 16.06
CA HIS A 43 3.86 -4.77 16.53
C HIS A 43 3.04 -3.58 17.05
N PHE A 44 1.79 -3.45 16.61
CA PHE A 44 0.93 -2.30 16.94
C PHE A 44 -0.39 -2.76 17.56
N ASP A 45 -0.87 -2.02 18.52
CA ASP A 45 -2.19 -2.26 19.12
C ASP A 45 -3.30 -1.49 18.40
N LYS A 46 -4.55 -1.73 18.79
CA LYS A 46 -5.73 -1.12 18.16
C LYS A 46 -5.88 0.38 18.42
N LYS A 47 -5.13 0.93 19.39
CA LYS A 47 -5.18 2.36 19.73
C LYS A 47 -4.22 3.16 18.86
N SER A 48 -3.21 2.50 18.28
CA SER A 48 -2.28 3.15 17.37
C SER A 48 -3.03 3.78 16.21
N LEU A 49 -2.73 5.04 15.91
CA LEU A 49 -3.25 5.73 14.73
C LEU A 49 -2.44 5.31 13.52
N ILE A 50 -3.10 4.69 12.56
CA ILE A 50 -2.46 4.14 11.36
C ILE A 50 -2.92 4.92 10.13
N CYS A 51 -1.97 5.41 9.34
CA CYS A 51 -2.24 6.03 8.05
C CYS A 51 -1.80 5.10 6.91
N ALA A 52 -2.70 4.70 6.02
CA ALA A 52 -2.34 4.06 4.76
C ALA A 52 -2.22 5.14 3.67
N LEU A 53 -0.99 5.39 3.23
CA LEU A 53 -0.69 6.37 2.18
C LEU A 53 -0.57 5.66 0.84
N CYS A 54 -1.58 5.82 -0.01
CA CYS A 54 -1.82 4.98 -1.18
C CYS A 54 -1.61 5.76 -2.48
N GLY A 55 -0.80 5.21 -3.37
CA GLY A 55 -0.61 5.73 -4.73
C GLY A 55 -1.67 5.23 -5.72
N PRO A 56 -1.57 5.64 -7.01
CA PRO A 56 -2.60 5.35 -8.00
C PRO A 56 -2.55 3.94 -8.61
N GLY A 57 -1.48 3.20 -8.35
CA GLY A 57 -1.23 1.86 -8.90
C GLY A 57 -1.79 0.72 -8.04
N ASN A 58 -1.39 -0.51 -8.38
CA ASN A 58 -1.77 -1.71 -7.64
C ASN A 58 -1.21 -1.73 -6.22
N ASN A 59 0.00 -1.17 -6.01
CA ASN A 59 0.56 -1.01 -4.67
C ASN A 59 -0.37 -0.19 -3.75
N GLY A 60 -0.98 0.89 -4.30
CA GLY A 60 -2.05 1.62 -3.59
C GLY A 60 -3.27 0.75 -3.29
N GLY A 61 -3.62 -0.17 -4.19
CA GLY A 61 -4.66 -1.16 -3.97
C GLY A 61 -4.37 -2.09 -2.79
N ASP A 62 -3.13 -2.57 -2.69
CA ASP A 62 -2.66 -3.35 -1.52
C ASP A 62 -2.80 -2.53 -0.23
N GLY A 63 -2.40 -1.23 -0.25
CA GLY A 63 -2.54 -0.32 0.90
C GLY A 63 -4.00 -0.13 1.34
N VAL A 64 -4.92 0.05 0.39
CA VAL A 64 -6.37 0.14 0.66
C VAL A 64 -6.91 -1.16 1.25
N ALA A 65 -6.50 -2.31 0.71
CA ALA A 65 -6.90 -3.63 1.23
C ALA A 65 -6.40 -3.84 2.66
N ILE A 66 -5.14 -3.50 2.96
CA ILE A 66 -4.55 -3.57 4.30
C ILE A 66 -5.34 -2.70 5.28
N ALA A 67 -5.61 -1.43 4.91
CA ALA A 67 -6.38 -0.52 5.76
C ALA A 67 -7.79 -1.04 6.02
N ARG A 68 -8.45 -1.59 5.01
CA ARG A 68 -9.78 -2.21 5.15
C ARG A 68 -9.76 -3.39 6.12
N ILE A 69 -8.78 -4.28 6.00
CA ILE A 69 -8.65 -5.44 6.87
C ILE A 69 -8.40 -5.00 8.33
N LEU A 70 -7.51 -4.03 8.54
CA LEU A 70 -7.24 -3.46 9.86
C LEU A 70 -8.49 -2.81 10.46
N HIS A 71 -9.22 -2.00 9.67
CA HIS A 71 -10.46 -1.36 10.08
C HIS A 71 -11.50 -2.37 10.55
N LEU A 72 -11.73 -3.44 9.79
CA LEU A 72 -12.66 -4.52 10.14
C LEU A 72 -12.27 -5.28 11.41
N GLN A 73 -10.98 -5.25 11.77
CA GLN A 73 -10.47 -5.83 13.02
C GLN A 73 -10.45 -4.84 14.18
N GLY A 74 -10.97 -3.62 13.97
CA GLY A 74 -11.14 -2.58 14.99
C GLY A 74 -9.89 -1.75 15.27
N TYR A 75 -8.95 -1.67 14.32
CA TYR A 75 -7.82 -0.75 14.38
C TYR A 75 -8.24 0.67 14.01
N ASN A 76 -7.57 1.65 14.58
CA ASN A 76 -7.76 3.07 14.26
C ASN A 76 -6.94 3.42 13.01
N VAL A 77 -7.53 3.27 11.84
CA VAL A 77 -6.88 3.44 10.55
C VAL A 77 -7.65 4.37 9.63
N PHE A 78 -6.93 5.16 8.85
CA PHE A 78 -7.47 5.95 7.75
C PHE A 78 -6.61 5.82 6.50
N ILE A 79 -7.21 6.10 5.35
CA ILE A 79 -6.56 6.06 4.04
C ILE A 79 -6.36 7.49 3.55
N HIS A 80 -5.15 7.79 3.05
CA HIS A 80 -4.88 9.00 2.29
C HIS A 80 -4.47 8.62 0.87
N MET A 81 -5.26 9.07 -0.11
CA MET A 81 -5.01 8.78 -1.53
C MET A 81 -4.15 9.87 -2.16
N LEU A 82 -3.14 9.46 -2.91
CA LEU A 82 -2.30 10.34 -3.71
C LEU A 82 -2.61 10.20 -5.19
N GLY A 83 -2.50 11.31 -5.90
CA GLY A 83 -2.64 11.36 -7.35
C GLY A 83 -4.06 11.56 -7.83
N ASP A 84 -4.22 11.50 -9.17
CA ASP A 84 -5.47 11.74 -9.87
C ASP A 84 -6.26 10.43 -9.99
N GLU A 85 -7.52 10.44 -9.58
CA GLU A 85 -8.43 9.29 -9.66
C GLU A 85 -8.58 8.73 -11.09
N SER A 86 -8.42 9.55 -12.10
CA SER A 86 -8.46 9.11 -13.50
C SER A 86 -7.34 8.12 -13.84
N LYS A 87 -6.25 8.14 -13.06
CA LYS A 87 -5.06 7.28 -13.22
C LYS A 87 -5.08 6.04 -12.33
N TYR A 88 -6.12 5.86 -11.51
CA TYR A 88 -6.22 4.72 -10.63
C TYR A 88 -6.34 3.42 -11.41
N SER A 89 -5.57 2.41 -11.00
CA SER A 89 -5.67 1.06 -11.58
C SER A 89 -7.06 0.47 -11.35
N HIS A 90 -7.41 -0.52 -12.16
CA HIS A 90 -8.70 -1.21 -12.02
C HIS A 90 -8.83 -1.86 -10.64
N GLN A 91 -7.79 -2.53 -10.16
CA GLN A 91 -7.74 -3.20 -8.87
C GLN A 91 -7.89 -2.20 -7.71
N LEU A 92 -7.18 -1.06 -7.78
CA LEU A 92 -7.32 -0.01 -6.78
C LEU A 92 -8.75 0.54 -6.70
N LYS A 93 -9.40 0.79 -7.84
CA LYS A 93 -10.80 1.25 -7.88
C LYS A 93 -11.74 0.26 -7.22
N GLU A 94 -11.53 -1.04 -7.45
CA GLU A 94 -12.33 -2.09 -6.80
C GLU A 94 -12.08 -2.12 -5.28
N GLU A 95 -10.83 -2.02 -4.81
CA GLU A 95 -10.53 -1.97 -3.38
C GLU A 95 -11.11 -0.73 -2.70
N ILE A 96 -11.04 0.44 -3.34
CA ILE A 96 -11.70 1.66 -2.84
C ILE A 96 -13.21 1.47 -2.73
N ARG A 97 -13.83 0.85 -3.75
CA ARG A 97 -15.26 0.55 -3.73
C ARG A 97 -15.63 -0.36 -2.56
N ILE A 98 -14.81 -1.38 -2.29
CA ILE A 98 -15.01 -2.30 -1.17
C ILE A 98 -14.81 -1.56 0.16
N ALA A 99 -13.71 -0.81 0.33
CA ALA A 99 -13.39 -0.07 1.53
C ALA A 99 -14.50 0.94 1.91
N ASN A 100 -15.06 1.63 0.91
CA ASN A 100 -16.20 2.54 1.11
C ASN A 100 -17.46 1.82 1.63
N LYS A 101 -17.72 0.56 1.21
CA LYS A 101 -18.85 -0.23 1.71
C LYS A 101 -18.68 -0.63 3.19
N TYR A 102 -17.46 -0.70 3.66
CA TYR A 102 -17.13 -0.96 5.06
C TYR A 102 -16.90 0.32 5.87
N ASN A 103 -17.14 1.49 5.28
CA ASN A 103 -16.97 2.80 5.91
C ASN A 103 -15.55 3.04 6.45
N VAL A 104 -14.53 2.54 5.75
CA VAL A 104 -13.14 2.84 6.08
C VAL A 104 -12.93 4.35 5.92
N PRO A 105 -12.36 5.05 6.91
CA PRO A 105 -12.16 6.49 6.80
C PRO A 105 -11.13 6.85 5.71
N PHE A 106 -11.50 7.80 4.84
CA PHE A 106 -10.59 8.45 3.91
C PHE A 106 -10.34 9.89 4.40
N ASN A 107 -9.07 10.27 4.55
CA ASN A 107 -8.68 11.60 4.98
C ASN A 107 -8.00 12.35 3.82
N ILE A 108 -8.40 13.58 3.62
CA ILE A 108 -7.87 14.44 2.56
C ILE A 108 -6.71 15.32 3.04
N ASP A 109 -6.53 15.49 4.34
CA ASP A 109 -5.43 16.29 4.89
C ASP A 109 -4.19 15.41 5.10
N ILE A 110 -3.18 15.62 4.24
CA ILE A 110 -1.91 14.91 4.31
C ILE A 110 -1.15 15.19 5.61
N ASN A 111 -1.35 16.36 6.23
CA ASN A 111 -0.66 16.72 7.48
C ASN A 111 -1.08 15.81 8.65
N SER A 112 -2.20 15.10 8.54
CA SER A 112 -2.61 14.11 9.54
C SER A 112 -1.62 12.95 9.69
N ILE A 113 -0.71 12.74 8.73
CA ILE A 113 0.40 11.79 8.83
C ILE A 113 1.29 12.10 10.03
N ALA A 114 1.49 13.39 10.35
CA ALA A 114 2.33 13.80 11.48
C ALA A 114 1.82 13.30 12.85
N ALA A 115 0.55 12.96 12.95
CA ALA A 115 -0.06 12.39 14.16
C ALA A 115 -0.11 10.86 14.16
N ALA A 116 0.28 10.20 13.06
CA ALA A 116 0.22 8.75 12.95
C ALA A 116 1.36 8.07 13.73
N ASP A 117 1.04 6.97 14.41
CA ASP A 117 2.02 6.08 15.05
C ASP A 117 2.69 5.16 14.02
N LEU A 118 1.95 4.87 12.94
CA LEU A 118 2.39 4.03 11.82
C LEU A 118 1.89 4.61 10.50
N VAL A 119 2.80 4.72 9.54
CA VAL A 119 2.47 4.95 8.12
C VAL A 119 2.67 3.64 7.34
N ILE A 120 1.65 3.23 6.62
CA ILE A 120 1.75 2.19 5.60
C ILE A 120 2.08 2.90 4.28
N ASP A 121 3.34 2.79 3.85
CA ASP A 121 3.80 3.33 2.58
C ASP A 121 3.41 2.37 1.45
N ALA A 122 2.34 2.70 0.77
CA ALA A 122 1.79 2.02 -0.39
C ALA A 122 1.70 2.94 -1.62
N ILE A 123 2.67 3.87 -1.76
CA ILE A 123 2.68 4.83 -2.87
C ILE A 123 3.15 4.15 -4.15
N PHE A 124 4.37 3.60 -4.13
CA PHE A 124 4.98 2.92 -5.27
C PHE A 124 5.60 1.59 -4.85
N GLY A 125 5.49 0.58 -5.71
CA GLY A 125 6.20 -0.69 -5.62
C GLY A 125 7.25 -0.81 -6.72
N ILE A 126 7.65 -2.02 -7.05
CA ILE A 126 8.67 -2.35 -8.08
C ILE A 126 8.35 -1.83 -9.48
N GLY A 127 7.13 -1.39 -9.76
CA GLY A 127 6.72 -0.82 -11.05
C GLY A 127 7.11 0.65 -11.27
N LEU A 128 7.85 1.28 -10.35
CA LEU A 128 8.31 2.65 -10.49
C LEU A 128 9.41 2.71 -11.55
N SER A 129 9.17 3.45 -12.65
CA SER A 129 10.08 3.55 -13.81
C SER A 129 10.56 4.97 -14.10
N ARG A 130 10.35 5.89 -13.16
CA ARG A 130 10.69 7.32 -13.32
C ARG A 130 11.02 7.94 -11.97
N ASP A 131 11.74 9.06 -12.01
CA ASP A 131 12.01 9.85 -10.81
C ASP A 131 10.70 10.31 -10.14
N VAL A 132 10.71 10.24 -8.80
CA VAL A 132 9.59 10.71 -7.99
C VAL A 132 9.60 12.25 -7.96
N SER A 133 8.46 12.87 -8.20
CA SER A 133 8.31 14.32 -8.21
C SER A 133 6.92 14.79 -7.77
N GLY A 134 6.78 16.10 -7.51
CA GLY A 134 5.50 16.72 -7.12
C GLY A 134 4.93 16.14 -5.83
N THR A 135 3.64 16.00 -5.76
CA THR A 135 2.93 15.56 -4.53
C THR A 135 3.39 14.23 -3.97
N TYR A 136 3.92 13.34 -4.81
CA TYR A 136 4.50 12.07 -4.34
C TYR A 136 5.82 12.28 -3.63
N PHE A 137 6.69 13.15 -4.17
CA PHE A 137 7.93 13.53 -3.53
C PHE A 137 7.67 14.20 -2.19
N ASP A 138 6.75 15.16 -2.17
CA ASP A 138 6.38 15.88 -0.94
C ASP A 138 5.83 14.92 0.13
N ALA A 139 5.03 13.93 -0.26
CA ALA A 139 4.50 12.90 0.63
C ALA A 139 5.61 12.02 1.22
N ILE A 140 6.57 11.59 0.41
CA ILE A 140 7.71 10.78 0.87
C ILE A 140 8.61 11.60 1.81
N GLN A 141 8.85 12.87 1.51
CA GLN A 141 9.58 13.76 2.42
C GLN A 141 8.87 13.91 3.75
N LEU A 142 7.55 14.09 3.72
CA LEU A 142 6.75 14.19 4.94
C LEU A 142 6.86 12.92 5.81
N ILE A 143 6.84 11.72 5.21
CA ILE A 143 7.09 10.46 5.93
C ILE A 143 8.49 10.48 6.57
N ASN A 144 9.52 10.86 5.83
CA ASN A 144 10.90 10.83 6.28
C ASN A 144 11.21 11.88 7.38
N GLU A 145 10.49 13.00 7.38
CA GLU A 145 10.63 14.07 8.37
C GLU A 145 9.89 13.77 9.68
N ASN A 146 8.94 12.86 9.66
CA ASN A 146 8.17 12.48 10.83
C ASN A 146 8.81 11.28 11.56
N SER A 147 8.72 11.29 12.88
CA SER A 147 9.26 10.21 13.75
C SER A 147 8.33 9.00 13.85
N CYS A 148 7.45 8.77 12.87
CA CYS A 148 6.54 7.63 12.87
C CYS A 148 7.24 6.35 12.38
N ASN A 149 6.65 5.21 12.76
CA ASN A 149 7.05 3.94 12.17
C ASN A 149 6.54 3.85 10.72
N VAL A 150 7.29 3.18 9.85
CA VAL A 150 6.89 2.99 8.46
C VAL A 150 6.93 1.51 8.10
N VAL A 151 5.88 1.03 7.47
CA VAL A 151 5.82 -0.28 6.82
C VAL A 151 5.58 -0.05 5.34
N SER A 152 6.60 -0.28 4.52
CA SER A 152 6.48 -0.16 3.07
C SER A 152 5.91 -1.46 2.49
N VAL A 153 4.91 -1.31 1.63
CA VAL A 153 4.30 -2.41 0.88
C VAL A 153 5.14 -2.64 -0.37
N ASP A 154 5.54 -3.91 -0.59
CA ASP A 154 6.44 -4.31 -1.67
C ASP A 154 7.88 -3.80 -1.44
N ILE A 155 8.18 -2.53 -1.71
CA ILE A 155 9.47 -1.88 -1.45
C ILE A 155 9.23 -0.44 -0.93
N PRO A 156 10.23 0.19 -0.25
CA PRO A 156 10.13 1.60 0.11
C PRO A 156 9.92 2.47 -1.13
N SER A 157 8.93 3.36 -1.07
CA SER A 157 8.58 4.21 -2.21
C SER A 157 9.73 5.16 -2.58
N GLY A 158 10.08 5.18 -3.88
CA GLY A 158 11.23 5.94 -4.39
C GLY A 158 12.53 5.15 -4.43
N TYR A 159 12.53 3.92 -3.91
CA TYR A 159 13.70 3.04 -4.03
C TYR A 159 13.79 2.47 -5.46
N ASP A 160 14.98 2.56 -6.04
CA ASP A 160 15.26 1.94 -7.33
C ASP A 160 15.74 0.50 -7.13
N SER A 161 14.90 -0.46 -7.50
CA SER A 161 15.22 -1.88 -7.34
C SER A 161 16.20 -2.44 -8.37
N GLU A 162 16.56 -1.65 -9.39
CA GLU A 162 17.44 -2.09 -10.49
C GLU A 162 18.86 -1.55 -10.39
N HIS A 163 19.09 -0.51 -9.56
CA HIS A 163 20.40 0.11 -9.38
C HIS A 163 20.83 0.02 -7.91
N PHE A 164 21.69 -0.95 -7.63
CA PHE A 164 22.42 -1.09 -6.36
C PHE A 164 23.82 -0.52 -6.49
#